data_ef2b203579029928da453d57f07bff94
#
_entry.id   ef2b203579029928da453d57f07bff94
#
_cell.length_a   1.000
_cell.length_b   1.000
_cell.length_c   1.000
_cell.angle_alpha   90.00
_cell.angle_beta   90.00
_cell.angle_gamma   90.00
#
_symmetry.space_group_name_H-M   'P 1'
#
loop_
_entity.id
_entity.type
_entity.pdbx_description
1 polymer ?
#
loop_
_entity_poly.entity_id
_entity_poly.type
_entity_poly.pdbx_seq_one_letter_code
_entity_poly.pdbx_strand_id
1 'polypeptide(L)'
;MTPNERNTLHLEGTVENVLYCNPDNGYTVLELDADGTLVTVVGEMGETEEGERLSVDGEYTTHPRFGMQFRAQYWERKLPADAFNIQRYLSSGAIKGIGPSLAKKIVENFGDRTLEIMEKEPTRLLEIRGISPKKCEAIAAEVRQIFSLRTLMLFLSQYDIRSKYAMRAYQHWGTGAMDMLAANPCLLYTS
;
A
#
# COMPACT_ATOMS: atom_id res chain seq x y z
N MET A 1 14.44 34.84 1.53
CA MET A 1 14.63 33.82 2.60
C MET A 1 13.68 32.68 2.33
N THR A 2 14.19 31.61 1.78
CA THR A 2 13.43 30.39 1.50
C THR A 2 13.14 29.69 2.82
N PRO A 3 11.89 29.26 3.09
CA PRO A 3 11.57 28.52 4.30
C PRO A 3 12.08 27.09 4.17
N ASN A 4 13.09 26.80 5.00
CA ASN A 4 13.37 25.49 5.55
C ASN A 4 13.44 24.31 4.57
N GLU A 5 14.59 24.12 3.93
CA GLU A 5 15.03 22.80 3.51
C GLU A 5 15.18 21.96 4.79
N ARG A 6 14.09 21.40 5.26
CA ARG A 6 14.13 20.31 6.23
C ARG A 6 14.87 19.17 5.55
N ASN A 7 15.91 18.73 6.17
CA ASN A 7 16.75 17.60 5.77
C ASN A 7 15.89 16.32 5.85
N THR A 8 14.89 16.22 4.98
CA THR A 8 14.07 15.02 4.82
C THR A 8 14.94 13.97 4.16
N LEU A 9 15.13 12.87 4.85
CA LEU A 9 15.83 11.71 4.32
C LEU A 9 14.82 10.84 3.58
N HIS A 10 15.29 10.19 2.53
CA HIS A 10 14.51 9.24 1.74
C HIS A 10 14.92 7.81 2.07
N LEU A 11 13.94 6.95 2.33
CA LEU A 11 14.12 5.51 2.47
C LEU A 11 13.17 4.78 1.54
N GLU A 12 13.67 3.75 0.88
CA GLU A 12 12.86 2.81 0.11
C GLU A 12 13.20 1.39 0.52
N GLY A 13 12.19 0.55 0.69
CA GLY A 13 12.40 -0.83 1.11
C GLY A 13 11.15 -1.68 1.05
N THR A 14 11.27 -2.91 1.51
CA THR A 14 10.16 -3.87 1.63
C THR A 14 9.73 -3.97 3.09
N VAL A 15 8.43 -4.00 3.33
CA VAL A 15 7.86 -4.20 4.67
C VAL A 15 8.14 -5.64 5.11
N GLU A 16 8.98 -5.79 6.12
CA GLU A 16 9.28 -7.10 6.71
C GLU A 16 8.24 -7.51 7.74
N ASN A 17 7.91 -6.60 8.66
CA ASN A 17 6.93 -6.86 9.71
C ASN A 17 6.09 -5.62 9.96
N VAL A 18 4.79 -5.81 10.21
CA VAL A 18 3.92 -4.77 10.76
C VAL A 18 3.77 -5.01 12.25
N LEU A 19 4.42 -4.18 13.07
CA LEU A 19 4.46 -4.34 14.52
C LEU A 19 3.20 -3.82 15.19
N TYR A 20 2.61 -2.76 14.64
CA TYR A 20 1.41 -2.13 15.17
C TYR A 20 0.70 -1.31 14.10
N CYS A 21 -0.62 -1.38 14.06
CA CYS A 21 -1.45 -0.49 13.27
C CYS A 21 -2.69 -0.09 14.07
N ASN A 22 -2.95 1.20 14.14
CA ASN A 22 -4.17 1.73 14.74
C ASN A 22 -5.19 2.03 13.64
N PRO A 23 -6.32 1.29 13.59
CA PRO A 23 -7.31 1.46 12.53
C PRO A 23 -8.04 2.81 12.58
N ASP A 24 -8.11 3.46 13.74
CA ASP A 24 -8.86 4.70 13.91
C ASP A 24 -8.15 5.92 13.30
N ASN A 25 -6.82 5.97 13.43
CA ASN A 25 -6.01 7.10 12.97
C ASN A 25 -4.96 6.75 11.92
N GLY A 26 -4.83 5.46 11.57
CA GLY A 26 -3.85 4.97 10.60
C GLY A 26 -2.40 5.00 11.09
N TYR A 27 -2.16 5.25 12.39
CA TYR A 27 -0.79 5.24 12.92
C TYR A 27 -0.23 3.82 12.87
N THR A 28 0.87 3.67 12.18
CA THR A 28 1.51 2.38 11.93
C THR A 28 2.95 2.39 12.39
N VAL A 29 3.39 1.28 12.97
CA VAL A 29 4.78 0.98 13.29
C VAL A 29 5.15 -0.29 12.54
N LEU A 30 6.17 -0.21 11.69
CA LEU A 30 6.61 -1.34 10.88
C LEU A 30 8.14 -1.42 10.82
N GLU A 31 8.64 -2.56 10.41
CA GLU A 31 10.04 -2.78 10.05
C GLU A 31 10.16 -2.80 8.53
N LEU A 32 10.97 -1.87 8.02
CA LEU A 32 11.28 -1.74 6.61
C LEU A 32 12.69 -2.28 6.35
N ASP A 33 12.80 -3.27 5.48
CA ASP A 33 14.11 -3.70 4.96
C ASP A 33 14.54 -2.76 3.84
N ALA A 34 15.43 -1.84 4.19
CA ALA A 34 16.05 -0.92 3.26
C ALA A 34 17.48 -1.42 2.94
N ASP A 35 17.62 -2.06 1.80
CA ASP A 35 18.91 -2.62 1.30
C ASP A 35 19.63 -3.53 2.32
N GLY A 36 18.88 -4.45 2.96
CA GLY A 36 19.42 -5.38 3.96
C GLY A 36 19.56 -4.80 5.37
N THR A 37 19.08 -3.58 5.59
CA THR A 37 19.06 -2.95 6.91
C THR A 37 17.61 -2.78 7.37
N LEU A 38 17.27 -3.39 8.51
CA LEU A 38 15.95 -3.21 9.11
C LEU A 38 15.86 -1.84 9.81
N VAL A 39 14.91 -1.04 9.37
CA VAL A 39 14.62 0.28 9.93
C VAL A 39 13.20 0.29 10.48
N THR A 40 13.04 0.67 11.75
CA THR A 40 11.71 0.89 12.33
C THR A 40 11.13 2.19 11.78
N VAL A 41 10.06 2.12 11.03
CA VAL A 41 9.35 3.26 10.46
C VAL A 41 8.04 3.48 11.19
N VAL A 42 7.75 4.73 11.54
CA VAL A 42 6.54 5.14 12.25
C VAL A 42 5.85 6.30 11.52
N GLY A 43 4.54 6.26 11.43
CA GLY A 43 3.75 7.33 10.78
C GLY A 43 2.30 6.96 10.57
N GLU A 44 1.51 7.90 10.06
CA GLU A 44 0.09 7.68 9.71
C GLU A 44 0.02 7.04 8.31
N MET A 45 0.42 5.77 8.20
CA MET A 45 0.49 5.05 6.92
C MET A 45 -0.73 4.16 6.65
N GLY A 46 -1.61 3.98 7.64
CA GLY A 46 -2.78 3.11 7.54
C GLY A 46 -2.43 1.63 7.51
N GLU A 47 -3.37 0.82 7.05
CA GLU A 47 -3.15 -0.62 6.91
C GLU A 47 -2.07 -0.86 5.84
N THR A 48 -0.97 -1.41 6.27
CA THR A 48 0.19 -1.76 5.44
C THR A 48 0.44 -3.26 5.60
N GLU A 49 0.81 -3.93 4.52
CA GLU A 49 0.97 -5.38 4.51
C GLU A 49 2.43 -5.79 4.35
N GLU A 50 2.78 -6.93 4.93
CA GLU A 50 4.10 -7.53 4.74
C GLU A 50 4.33 -7.87 3.26
N GLY A 51 5.52 -7.58 2.75
CA GLY A 51 5.89 -7.75 1.35
C GLY A 51 5.59 -6.54 0.46
N GLU A 52 4.84 -5.54 0.93
CA GLU A 52 4.69 -4.27 0.21
C GLU A 52 6.03 -3.53 0.13
N ARG A 53 6.22 -2.80 -0.96
CA ARG A 53 7.32 -1.83 -1.05
C ARG A 53 6.83 -0.45 -0.63
N LEU A 54 7.60 0.19 0.24
CA LEU A 54 7.35 1.56 0.67
C LEU A 54 8.51 2.47 0.25
N SER A 55 8.14 3.64 -0.22
CA SER A 55 9.02 4.80 -0.36
C SER A 55 8.58 5.81 0.70
N VAL A 56 9.46 6.21 1.59
CA VAL A 56 9.13 7.10 2.71
C VAL A 56 10.14 8.24 2.81
N ASP A 57 9.62 9.44 2.98
CA ASP A 57 10.40 10.64 3.25
C ASP A 57 10.13 11.11 4.68
N GLY A 58 11.19 11.40 5.43
CA GLY A 58 11.06 11.76 6.83
C GLY A 58 12.38 12.03 7.51
N GLU A 59 12.42 11.80 8.80
CA GLU A 59 13.59 12.07 9.65
C GLU A 59 13.76 10.98 10.71
N TYR A 60 15.00 10.73 11.10
CA TYR A 60 15.28 9.88 12.26
C TYR A 60 14.93 10.61 13.55
N THR A 61 14.22 9.92 14.43
CA THR A 61 13.87 10.39 15.78
C THR A 61 14.22 9.33 16.80
N THR A 62 14.54 9.75 18.03
CA THR A 62 14.82 8.82 19.13
C THR A 62 13.61 8.78 20.07
N HIS A 63 12.98 7.60 20.15
CA HIS A 63 11.91 7.37 21.11
C HIS A 63 12.51 6.90 22.44
N PRO A 64 12.10 7.46 23.60
CA PRO A 64 12.72 7.15 24.91
C PRO A 64 12.71 5.66 25.28
N ARG A 65 11.69 4.93 24.82
CA ARG A 65 11.49 3.50 25.13
C ARG A 65 11.92 2.55 24.01
N PHE A 66 11.77 2.99 22.74
CA PHE A 66 11.92 2.10 21.57
C PHE A 66 13.16 2.41 20.73
N GLY A 67 13.98 3.39 21.17
CA GLY A 67 15.21 3.73 20.47
C GLY A 67 15.02 4.54 19.20
N MET A 68 15.91 4.34 18.24
CA MET A 68 15.91 5.09 16.98
C MET A 68 14.80 4.60 16.07
N GLN A 69 14.01 5.54 15.54
CA GLN A 69 12.92 5.29 14.62
C GLN A 69 12.96 6.30 13.47
N PHE A 70 12.53 5.90 12.30
CA PHE A 70 12.32 6.80 11.17
C PHE A 70 10.87 7.28 11.17
N ARG A 71 10.64 8.57 11.34
CA ARG A 71 9.32 9.18 11.30
C ARG A 71 8.98 9.56 9.87
N ALA A 72 8.07 8.83 9.26
CA ALA A 72 7.56 9.12 7.93
C ALA A 72 6.66 10.36 7.96
N GLN A 73 6.96 11.34 7.10
CA GLN A 73 6.15 12.54 6.85
C GLN A 73 5.37 12.40 5.55
N TYR A 74 6.02 11.81 4.54
CA TYR A 74 5.43 11.44 3.26
C TYR A 74 5.74 9.98 3.00
N TRP A 75 4.84 9.29 2.33
CA TRP A 75 5.01 7.89 1.99
C TRP A 75 4.21 7.53 0.75
N GLU A 76 4.72 6.59 0.00
CA GLU A 76 4.10 5.99 -1.18
C GLU A 76 4.20 4.48 -1.09
N ARG A 77 3.08 3.79 -1.31
CA ARG A 77 3.07 2.33 -1.46
C ARG A 77 3.41 1.95 -2.88
N LYS A 78 4.38 1.07 -3.01
CA LYS A 78 4.71 0.42 -4.27
C LYS A 78 4.32 -1.05 -4.15
N LEU A 79 3.65 -1.57 -5.16
CA LEU A 79 3.34 -3.00 -5.18
C LEU A 79 4.64 -3.81 -5.32
N PRO A 80 4.70 -5.01 -4.70
CA PRO A 80 5.85 -5.89 -4.89
C PRO A 80 5.99 -6.27 -6.36
N ALA A 81 7.24 -6.34 -6.85
CA ALA A 81 7.54 -6.57 -8.25
C ALA A 81 8.06 -7.99 -8.55
N ASP A 82 8.54 -8.68 -7.53
CA ASP A 82 9.08 -10.04 -7.68
C ASP A 82 8.13 -11.10 -7.09
N ALA A 83 8.20 -12.31 -7.61
CA ALA A 83 7.32 -13.41 -7.23
C ALA A 83 7.33 -13.74 -5.74
N PHE A 84 8.49 -13.64 -5.07
CA PHE A 84 8.61 -13.95 -3.65
C PHE A 84 7.83 -12.94 -2.79
N ASN A 85 8.03 -11.65 -3.02
CA ASN A 85 7.34 -10.59 -2.29
C ASN A 85 5.86 -10.51 -2.67
N ILE A 86 5.50 -10.78 -3.93
CA ILE A 86 4.10 -10.92 -4.35
C ILE A 86 3.41 -12.04 -3.58
N GLN A 87 4.07 -13.20 -3.41
CA GLN A 87 3.51 -14.30 -2.63
C GLN A 87 3.32 -13.92 -1.16
N ARG A 88 4.29 -13.24 -0.55
CA ARG A 88 4.17 -12.74 0.83
C ARG A 88 2.98 -11.79 0.97
N TYR A 89 2.91 -10.80 0.08
CA TYR A 89 1.84 -9.81 0.03
C TYR A 89 0.44 -10.46 -0.09
N LEU A 90 0.29 -11.41 -1.00
CA LEU A 90 -0.98 -12.13 -1.14
C LEU A 90 -1.29 -13.03 0.06
N SER A 91 -0.26 -13.59 0.70
CA SER A 91 -0.40 -14.50 1.85
C SER A 91 -0.75 -13.77 3.14
N SER A 92 -0.41 -12.48 3.27
CA SER A 92 -0.68 -11.67 4.47
C SER A 92 -2.17 -11.36 4.65
N GLY A 93 -2.97 -11.54 3.60
CA GLY A 93 -4.40 -11.23 3.61
C GLY A 93 -4.73 -9.89 2.96
N ALA A 94 -3.76 -9.27 2.29
CA ALA A 94 -3.93 -8.01 1.56
C ALA A 94 -5.13 -8.03 0.59
N ILE A 95 -5.42 -9.20 0.04
CA ILE A 95 -6.59 -9.43 -0.83
C ILE A 95 -7.48 -10.48 -0.19
N LYS A 96 -8.68 -10.09 0.18
CA LYS A 96 -9.67 -11.00 0.77
C LYS A 96 -9.96 -12.20 -0.14
N GLY A 97 -9.98 -13.38 0.46
CA GLY A 97 -10.22 -14.62 -0.26
C GLY A 97 -8.96 -15.30 -0.79
N ILE A 98 -7.78 -14.70 -0.64
CA ILE A 98 -6.50 -15.32 -0.96
C ILE A 98 -5.76 -15.61 0.34
N GLY A 99 -5.65 -16.91 0.67
CA GLY A 99 -4.79 -17.36 1.77
C GLY A 99 -3.44 -17.87 1.24
N PRO A 100 -2.51 -18.28 2.14
CA PRO A 100 -1.15 -18.68 1.77
C PRO A 100 -1.09 -19.78 0.70
N SER A 101 -1.94 -20.81 0.81
CA SER A 101 -1.99 -21.92 -0.16
C SER A 101 -2.41 -21.47 -1.54
N LEU A 102 -3.37 -20.55 -1.63
CA LEU A 102 -3.85 -20.03 -2.91
C LEU A 102 -2.87 -19.02 -3.49
N ALA A 103 -2.29 -18.16 -2.66
CA ALA A 103 -1.23 -17.23 -3.05
C ALA A 103 -0.07 -17.95 -3.74
N LYS A 104 0.40 -19.05 -3.13
CA LYS A 104 1.44 -19.89 -3.71
C LYS A 104 1.06 -20.39 -5.11
N LYS A 105 -0.14 -20.96 -5.27
CA LYS A 105 -0.61 -21.46 -6.58
C LYS A 105 -0.71 -20.37 -7.63
N ILE A 106 -1.20 -19.18 -7.25
CA ILE A 106 -1.33 -18.04 -8.16
C ILE A 106 0.04 -17.61 -8.66
N VAL A 107 0.99 -17.44 -7.74
CA VAL A 107 2.36 -17.01 -8.07
C VAL A 107 3.14 -18.09 -8.84
N GLU A 108 2.95 -19.36 -8.53
CA GLU A 108 3.53 -20.47 -9.31
C GLU A 108 3.06 -20.48 -10.77
N ASN A 109 1.83 -20.02 -11.06
CA ASN A 109 1.29 -19.95 -12.42
C ASN A 109 1.69 -18.68 -13.16
N PHE A 110 1.76 -17.54 -12.49
CA PHE A 110 1.89 -16.23 -13.13
C PHE A 110 3.21 -15.51 -12.82
N GLY A 111 3.98 -15.98 -11.82
CA GLY A 111 5.28 -15.41 -11.43
C GLY A 111 5.19 -13.92 -11.08
N ASP A 112 6.16 -13.15 -11.55
CA ASP A 112 6.25 -11.71 -11.31
C ASP A 112 5.10 -10.91 -11.94
N ARG A 113 4.41 -11.49 -12.92
CA ARG A 113 3.25 -10.85 -13.58
C ARG A 113 1.92 -11.07 -12.84
N THR A 114 1.93 -11.69 -11.69
CA THR A 114 0.71 -12.04 -10.94
C THR A 114 -0.19 -10.84 -10.72
N LEU A 115 0.33 -9.74 -10.17
CA LEU A 115 -0.47 -8.56 -9.86
C LEU A 115 -0.99 -7.85 -11.13
N GLU A 116 -0.18 -7.82 -12.19
CA GLU A 116 -0.60 -7.29 -13.49
C GLU A 116 -1.77 -8.08 -14.08
N ILE A 117 -1.69 -9.42 -14.02
CA ILE A 117 -2.76 -10.31 -14.51
C ILE A 117 -4.02 -10.15 -13.67
N MET A 118 -3.89 -10.06 -12.35
CA MET A 118 -5.03 -9.85 -11.46
C MET A 118 -5.74 -8.52 -11.70
N GLU A 119 -5.01 -7.48 -12.10
CA GLU A 119 -5.56 -6.17 -12.45
C GLU A 119 -6.20 -6.16 -13.84
N LYS A 120 -5.47 -6.60 -14.87
CA LYS A 120 -5.85 -6.42 -16.27
C LYS A 120 -6.63 -7.59 -16.85
N GLU A 121 -6.33 -8.80 -16.41
CA GLU A 121 -6.87 -10.05 -16.94
C GLU A 121 -7.38 -10.98 -15.83
N PRO A 122 -8.27 -10.50 -14.90
CA PRO A 122 -8.66 -11.27 -13.72
C PRO A 122 -9.32 -12.61 -14.03
N THR A 123 -9.92 -12.76 -15.23
CA THR A 123 -10.52 -14.02 -15.68
C THR A 123 -9.51 -15.16 -15.79
N ARG A 124 -8.22 -14.87 -15.96
CA ARG A 124 -7.16 -15.87 -15.96
C ARG A 124 -6.97 -16.58 -14.62
N LEU A 125 -7.45 -15.99 -13.54
CA LEU A 125 -7.49 -16.68 -12.25
C LEU A 125 -8.31 -17.98 -12.28
N LEU A 126 -9.25 -18.12 -13.24
CA LEU A 126 -10.01 -19.34 -13.44
C LEU A 126 -9.15 -20.52 -13.94
N GLU A 127 -7.97 -20.26 -14.50
CA GLU A 127 -7.01 -21.31 -14.88
C GLU A 127 -6.46 -22.05 -13.66
N ILE A 128 -6.59 -21.45 -12.46
CA ILE A 128 -6.04 -21.99 -11.22
C ILE A 128 -7.03 -22.90 -10.53
N ARG A 129 -6.63 -24.14 -10.30
CA ARG A 129 -7.47 -25.12 -9.61
C ARG A 129 -7.82 -24.66 -8.18
N GLY A 130 -9.11 -24.48 -7.93
CA GLY A 130 -9.65 -24.07 -6.63
C GLY A 130 -10.21 -22.65 -6.64
N ILE A 131 -10.19 -21.95 -7.77
CA ILE A 131 -10.86 -20.67 -7.96
C ILE A 131 -12.14 -20.88 -8.76
N SER A 132 -13.28 -20.69 -8.11
CA SER A 132 -14.59 -20.69 -8.77
C SER A 132 -14.87 -19.33 -9.44
N PRO A 133 -15.80 -19.24 -10.42
CA PRO A 133 -16.19 -17.96 -11.01
C PRO A 133 -16.59 -16.90 -9.98
N LYS A 134 -17.36 -17.29 -8.96
CA LYS A 134 -17.76 -16.40 -7.86
C LYS A 134 -16.56 -15.89 -7.05
N LYS A 135 -15.59 -16.76 -6.78
CA LYS A 135 -14.36 -16.40 -6.07
C LYS A 135 -13.46 -15.50 -6.91
N CYS A 136 -13.37 -15.79 -8.21
CA CYS A 136 -12.64 -14.96 -9.16
C CYS A 136 -13.19 -13.53 -9.20
N GLU A 137 -14.51 -13.37 -9.26
CA GLU A 137 -15.18 -12.07 -9.26
C GLU A 137 -14.95 -11.31 -7.94
N ALA A 138 -15.04 -11.99 -6.80
CA ALA A 138 -14.77 -11.40 -5.50
C ALA A 138 -13.31 -10.90 -5.39
N ILE A 139 -12.34 -11.70 -5.81
CA ILE A 139 -10.93 -11.31 -5.84
C ILE A 139 -10.72 -10.12 -6.79
N ALA A 140 -11.31 -10.14 -7.97
CA ALA A 140 -11.20 -9.05 -8.94
C ALA A 140 -11.79 -7.74 -8.41
N ALA A 141 -12.86 -7.79 -7.61
CA ALA A 141 -13.44 -6.62 -6.97
C ALA A 141 -12.48 -6.02 -5.91
N GLU A 142 -11.90 -6.85 -5.06
CA GLU A 142 -10.91 -6.42 -4.05
C GLU A 142 -9.66 -5.79 -4.73
N VAL A 143 -9.13 -6.43 -5.77
CA VAL A 143 -8.00 -5.90 -6.54
C VAL A 143 -8.32 -4.53 -7.12
N ARG A 144 -9.49 -4.36 -7.73
CA ARG A 144 -9.91 -3.06 -8.28
C ARG A 144 -9.96 -1.97 -7.22
N GLN A 145 -10.42 -2.28 -6.00
CA GLN A 145 -10.44 -1.31 -4.90
C GLN A 145 -9.02 -0.87 -4.51
N ILE A 146 -8.11 -1.82 -4.34
CA ILE A 146 -6.71 -1.55 -3.97
C ILE A 146 -6.03 -0.67 -5.02
N PHE A 147 -6.18 -1.01 -6.29
CA PHE A 147 -5.58 -0.26 -7.39
C PHE A 147 -6.20 1.14 -7.55
N SER A 148 -7.51 1.28 -7.35
CA SER A 148 -8.19 2.58 -7.38
C SER A 148 -7.70 3.51 -6.28
N LEU A 149 -7.55 3.01 -5.06
CA LEU A 149 -7.00 3.78 -3.94
C LEU A 149 -5.56 4.20 -4.22
N ARG A 150 -4.73 3.28 -4.73
CA ARG A 150 -3.35 3.57 -5.10
C ARG A 150 -3.27 4.66 -6.18
N THR A 151 -4.06 4.55 -7.24
CA THR A 151 -4.12 5.55 -8.30
C THR A 151 -4.51 6.93 -7.75
N LEU A 152 -5.47 6.96 -6.82
CA LEU A 152 -5.87 8.19 -6.15
C LEU A 152 -4.72 8.79 -5.30
N MET A 153 -3.99 7.96 -4.57
CA MET A 153 -2.81 8.40 -3.80
C MET A 153 -1.74 9.00 -4.70
N LEU A 154 -1.42 8.33 -5.81
CA LEU A 154 -0.46 8.82 -6.80
C LEU A 154 -0.90 10.14 -7.45
N PHE A 155 -2.19 10.27 -7.76
CA PHE A 155 -2.75 11.50 -8.30
C PHE A 155 -2.61 12.66 -7.31
N LEU A 156 -2.96 12.46 -6.05
CA LEU A 156 -2.89 13.51 -5.03
C LEU A 156 -1.46 13.87 -4.64
N SER A 157 -0.52 12.92 -4.69
CA SER A 157 0.90 13.16 -4.40
C SER A 157 1.55 14.15 -5.39
N GLN A 158 1.07 14.20 -6.64
CA GLN A 158 1.54 15.19 -7.63
C GLN A 158 1.23 16.64 -7.23
N TYR A 159 0.30 16.84 -6.32
CA TYR A 159 -0.10 18.14 -5.77
C TYR A 159 0.37 18.36 -4.33
N ASP A 160 1.36 17.58 -3.86
CA ASP A 160 1.87 17.60 -2.48
C ASP A 160 0.78 17.33 -1.41
N ILE A 161 -0.29 16.63 -1.79
CA ILE A 161 -1.38 16.29 -0.89
C ILE A 161 -1.04 14.97 -0.21
N ARG A 162 -1.06 14.98 1.13
CA ARG A 162 -0.72 13.82 1.94
C ARG A 162 -1.67 12.64 1.69
N SER A 163 -1.13 11.43 1.69
CA SER A 163 -1.85 10.18 1.44
C SER A 163 -3.07 9.96 2.33
N LYS A 164 -3.08 10.50 3.55
CA LYS A 164 -4.25 10.44 4.44
C LYS A 164 -5.52 11.07 3.86
N TYR A 165 -5.38 12.08 3.00
CA TYR A 165 -6.54 12.70 2.33
C TYR A 165 -7.06 11.82 1.21
N ALA A 166 -6.19 11.05 0.53
CA ALA A 166 -6.60 10.03 -0.43
C ALA A 166 -7.45 8.95 0.25
N MET A 167 -7.01 8.49 1.41
CA MET A 167 -7.77 7.48 2.18
C MET A 167 -9.13 8.00 2.60
N ARG A 168 -9.23 9.25 3.09
CA ARG A 168 -10.52 9.87 3.45
C ARG A 168 -11.43 10.04 2.24
N ALA A 169 -10.89 10.53 1.13
CA ALA A 169 -11.63 10.68 -0.11
C ALA A 169 -12.16 9.33 -0.61
N TYR A 170 -11.32 8.30 -0.54
CA TYR A 170 -11.71 6.96 -0.93
C TYR A 170 -12.79 6.37 -0.02
N GLN A 171 -12.69 6.57 1.29
CA GLN A 171 -13.72 6.15 2.26
C GLN A 171 -15.07 6.82 2.00
N HIS A 172 -15.05 8.06 1.51
CA HIS A 172 -16.27 8.83 1.27
C HIS A 172 -16.89 8.57 -0.12
N TRP A 173 -16.08 8.47 -1.17
CA TRP A 173 -16.55 8.36 -2.56
C TRP A 173 -16.21 7.03 -3.25
N GLY A 174 -15.50 6.13 -2.58
CA GLY A 174 -15.10 4.82 -3.11
C GLY A 174 -14.26 4.96 -4.39
N THR A 175 -14.48 4.06 -5.35
CA THR A 175 -13.77 4.03 -6.64
C THR A 175 -14.02 5.27 -7.52
N GLY A 176 -15.09 6.04 -7.25
CA GLY A 176 -15.38 7.30 -7.92
C GLY A 176 -14.61 8.52 -7.41
N ALA A 177 -13.82 8.37 -6.34
CA ALA A 177 -13.09 9.47 -5.72
C ALA A 177 -12.15 10.20 -6.68
N MET A 178 -11.52 9.47 -7.60
CA MET A 178 -10.63 10.04 -8.61
C MET A 178 -11.37 11.02 -9.53
N ASP A 179 -12.50 10.59 -10.07
CA ASP A 179 -13.32 11.40 -11.00
C ASP A 179 -13.89 12.63 -10.30
N MET A 180 -14.34 12.45 -9.05
CA MET A 180 -14.89 13.55 -8.23
C MET A 180 -13.83 14.62 -7.94
N LEU A 181 -12.62 14.23 -7.57
CA LEU A 181 -11.53 15.17 -7.26
C LEU A 181 -10.92 15.78 -8.51
N ALA A 182 -10.85 15.05 -9.62
CA ALA A 182 -10.42 15.59 -10.90
C ALA A 182 -11.40 16.66 -11.42
N ALA A 183 -12.71 16.46 -11.20
CA ALA A 183 -13.74 17.41 -11.60
C ALA A 183 -13.80 18.65 -10.67
N ASN A 184 -13.54 18.46 -9.36
CA ASN A 184 -13.60 19.54 -8.38
C ASN A 184 -12.59 19.35 -7.23
N PRO A 185 -11.35 19.82 -7.37
CA PRO A 185 -10.31 19.71 -6.34
C PRO A 185 -10.67 20.37 -5.00
N CYS A 186 -11.58 21.34 -5.01
CA CYS A 186 -12.01 22.05 -3.79
C CYS A 186 -12.73 21.14 -2.78
N LEU A 187 -13.22 19.97 -3.20
CA LEU A 187 -13.86 19.00 -2.31
C LEU A 187 -12.93 18.49 -1.20
N LEU A 188 -11.62 18.56 -1.41
CA LEU A 188 -10.63 18.18 -0.37
C LEU A 188 -10.63 19.11 0.84
N TYR A 189 -11.10 20.34 0.69
CA TYR A 189 -11.13 21.35 1.75
C TYR A 189 -12.46 21.44 2.50
N THR A 190 -13.51 20.79 1.98
CA THR A 190 -14.88 20.87 2.54
C THR A 190 -15.33 19.64 3.33
N SER A 191 -14.51 18.62 3.41
CA SER A 191 -14.82 17.38 4.14
C SER A 191 -13.93 17.15 5.37
#